data_014df92e03ab00fe48e700ec9d4a8ea2
#
_entry.id   014df92e03ab00fe48e700ec9d4a8ea2
#
_cell.length_a   1.000
_cell.length_b   1.000
_cell.length_c   1.000
_cell.angle_alpha   90.00
_cell.angle_beta   90.00
_cell.angle_gamma   90.00
#
_symmetry.space_group_name_H-M   'P 1'
#
loop_
_entity.id
_entity.type
_entity.pdbx_description
1 polymer ?
#
loop_
_entity_poly.entity_id
_entity_poly.type
_entity_poly.pdbx_seq_one_letter_code
_entity_poly.pdbx_strand_id
1 'polypeptide(L)'
;EAAARSTKNGLVGLIGTQATIRSGAYERRIAAEAPGVRVLSRACPLFVPLVENGRFRPGDVVAETVATEYLEPFQDAGVDTLVLGCTHYPLLTEVIGNCMGPGVTLVNVGEKCACRVAERLGGMAALAEPGRRGESRYYVSDSVEDFSRLASIFLRQDVAAEVTQVDIWRY
;
A
#
# COMPACT_ATOMS: atom_id res chain seq x y z
N GLU A 1 -8.90 -7.23 -9.05
CA GLU A 1 -10.00 -6.54 -9.76
C GLU A 1 -9.57 -5.14 -10.23
N ALA A 2 -9.24 -4.17 -9.34
CA ALA A 2 -8.86 -2.80 -9.73
C ALA A 2 -7.72 -2.76 -10.75
N ALA A 3 -6.63 -3.48 -10.52
CA ALA A 3 -5.49 -3.52 -11.42
C ALA A 3 -5.84 -4.11 -12.80
N ALA A 4 -6.63 -5.19 -12.82
CA ALA A 4 -7.07 -5.81 -14.06
C ALA A 4 -7.97 -4.90 -14.91
N ARG A 5 -8.72 -4.01 -14.26
CA ARG A 5 -9.54 -2.99 -14.95
C ARG A 5 -8.75 -1.76 -15.39
N SER A 6 -7.62 -1.47 -14.75
CA SER A 6 -6.80 -0.28 -15.05
C SER A 6 -5.86 -0.49 -16.22
N THR A 7 -5.35 -1.71 -16.38
CA THR A 7 -4.39 -2.00 -17.47
C THR A 7 -5.04 -1.92 -18.85
N LYS A 8 -4.32 -1.33 -19.79
CA LYS A 8 -4.72 -1.20 -21.20
C LYS A 8 -3.99 -2.20 -22.09
N ASN A 9 -2.77 -2.58 -21.71
CA ASN A 9 -1.93 -3.52 -22.48
C ASN A 9 -1.91 -4.94 -21.92
N GLY A 10 -2.63 -5.19 -20.81
CA GLY A 10 -2.71 -6.50 -20.16
C GLY A 10 -1.46 -6.89 -19.37
N LEU A 11 -0.57 -5.93 -19.07
CA LEU A 11 0.62 -6.17 -18.25
C LEU A 11 0.59 -5.33 -16.97
N VAL A 12 0.43 -6.01 -15.84
CA VAL A 12 0.37 -5.43 -14.51
C VAL A 12 1.66 -5.70 -13.75
N GLY A 13 2.25 -4.67 -13.17
CA GLY A 13 3.32 -4.78 -12.19
C GLY A 13 2.76 -4.98 -10.78
N LEU A 14 3.44 -5.75 -9.97
CA LEU A 14 3.17 -5.90 -8.54
C LEU A 14 4.46 -5.72 -7.75
N ILE A 15 4.47 -4.72 -6.89
CA ILE A 15 5.53 -4.58 -5.88
C ILE A 15 4.98 -4.91 -4.49
N GLY A 16 5.78 -5.56 -3.67
CA GLY A 16 5.35 -5.97 -2.33
C GLY A 16 6.53 -6.38 -1.45
N THR A 17 6.24 -6.78 -0.22
CA THR A 17 7.24 -7.42 0.64
C THR A 17 7.60 -8.80 0.10
N GLN A 18 8.73 -9.35 0.56
CA GLN A 18 9.11 -10.72 0.19
C GLN A 18 8.01 -11.75 0.53
N ALA A 19 7.35 -11.57 1.68
CA ALA A 19 6.26 -12.46 2.08
C ALA A 19 5.07 -12.35 1.13
N THR A 20 4.67 -11.12 0.75
CA THR A 20 3.60 -10.87 -0.21
C THR A 20 3.88 -11.52 -1.56
N ILE A 21 5.07 -11.29 -2.12
CA ILE A 21 5.43 -11.83 -3.44
C ILE A 21 5.54 -13.37 -3.38
N ARG A 22 6.20 -13.93 -2.38
CA ARG A 22 6.30 -15.40 -2.22
C ARG A 22 4.94 -16.07 -2.04
N SER A 23 3.95 -15.37 -1.50
CA SER A 23 2.61 -15.93 -1.33
C SER A 23 1.91 -16.22 -2.66
N GLY A 24 2.23 -15.50 -3.74
CA GLY A 24 1.56 -15.59 -5.05
C GLY A 24 0.06 -15.27 -5.00
N ALA A 25 -0.42 -14.65 -3.94
CA ALA A 25 -1.86 -14.43 -3.73
C ALA A 25 -2.45 -13.46 -4.76
N TYR A 26 -1.72 -12.40 -5.09
CA TYR A 26 -2.14 -11.42 -6.07
C TYR A 26 -2.20 -12.01 -7.48
N GLU A 27 -1.17 -12.73 -7.88
CA GLU A 27 -1.06 -13.38 -9.19
C GLU A 27 -2.19 -14.37 -9.40
N ARG A 28 -2.43 -15.26 -8.42
CA ARG A 28 -3.56 -16.20 -8.49
C ARG A 28 -4.91 -15.50 -8.58
N ARG A 29 -5.09 -14.42 -7.81
CA ARG A 29 -6.35 -13.68 -7.82
C ARG A 29 -6.58 -12.95 -9.14
N ILE A 30 -5.54 -12.31 -9.67
CA ILE A 30 -5.60 -11.61 -10.97
C ILE A 30 -5.88 -12.62 -12.09
N ALA A 31 -5.18 -13.75 -12.10
CA ALA A 31 -5.38 -14.80 -13.10
C ALA A 31 -6.82 -15.38 -13.08
N ALA A 32 -7.41 -15.51 -11.88
CA ALA A 32 -8.78 -15.99 -11.75
C ALA A 32 -9.82 -14.97 -12.24
N GLU A 33 -9.58 -13.67 -12.05
CA GLU A 33 -10.53 -12.61 -12.43
C GLU A 33 -10.33 -12.10 -13.86
N ALA A 34 -9.10 -12.16 -14.37
CA ALA A 34 -8.72 -11.64 -15.67
C ALA A 34 -7.62 -12.53 -16.31
N PRO A 35 -7.99 -13.69 -16.87
CA PRO A 35 -7.04 -14.68 -17.40
C PRO A 35 -6.07 -14.16 -18.50
N GLY A 36 -6.43 -13.06 -19.16
CA GLY A 36 -5.59 -12.42 -20.18
C GLY A 36 -4.54 -11.44 -19.63
N VAL A 37 -4.58 -11.14 -18.33
CA VAL A 37 -3.65 -10.21 -17.69
C VAL A 37 -2.42 -10.95 -17.18
N ARG A 38 -1.24 -10.48 -17.59
CA ARG A 38 0.05 -10.97 -17.10
C ARG A 38 0.50 -10.12 -15.92
N VAL A 39 1.12 -10.73 -14.93
CA VAL A 39 1.65 -10.04 -13.74
C VAL A 39 3.16 -10.22 -13.69
N LEU A 40 3.88 -9.10 -13.63
CA LEU A 40 5.29 -9.05 -13.29
C LEU A 40 5.41 -8.65 -11.82
N SER A 41 6.01 -9.50 -10.98
CA SER A 41 6.07 -9.29 -9.53
C SER A 41 7.51 -9.09 -9.06
N ARG A 42 7.71 -8.16 -8.12
CA ARG A 42 9.02 -7.92 -7.50
C ARG A 42 8.88 -7.60 -6.02
N ALA A 43 9.74 -8.21 -5.20
CA ALA A 43 9.89 -7.83 -3.81
C ALA A 43 10.76 -6.57 -3.69
N CYS A 44 10.30 -5.61 -2.89
CA CYS A 44 10.97 -4.33 -2.64
C CYS A 44 11.24 -4.16 -1.13
N PRO A 45 12.16 -4.95 -0.54
CA PRO A 45 12.33 -5.04 0.91
C PRO A 45 12.81 -3.73 1.57
N LEU A 46 13.50 -2.86 0.85
CA LEU A 46 14.00 -1.60 1.41
C LEU A 46 12.93 -0.50 1.51
N PHE A 47 11.80 -0.60 0.83
CA PHE A 47 10.77 0.44 0.89
C PHE A 47 10.15 0.61 2.28
N VAL A 48 9.95 -0.49 3.02
CA VAL A 48 9.40 -0.41 4.39
C VAL A 48 10.34 0.36 5.31
N PRO A 49 11.63 -0.03 5.49
CA PRO A 49 12.54 0.73 6.34
C PRO A 49 12.78 2.17 5.88
N LEU A 50 12.74 2.47 4.60
CA LEU A 50 12.80 3.86 4.12
C LEU A 50 11.62 4.68 4.65
N VAL A 51 10.40 4.16 4.51
CA VAL A 51 9.19 4.84 5.01
C VAL A 51 9.22 5.02 6.52
N GLU A 52 9.57 3.97 7.27
CA GLU A 52 9.64 4.01 8.73
C GLU A 52 10.69 4.98 9.27
N ASN A 53 11.73 5.26 8.48
CA ASN A 53 12.75 6.27 8.78
C ASN A 53 12.46 7.64 8.16
N GLY A 54 11.25 7.89 7.65
CA GLY A 54 10.83 9.18 7.12
C GLY A 54 11.37 9.53 5.73
N ARG A 55 11.99 8.56 5.04
CA ARG A 55 12.64 8.73 3.73
C ARG A 55 11.71 8.30 2.60
N PHE A 56 10.72 9.10 2.30
CA PHE A 56 9.70 8.76 1.29
C PHE A 56 9.26 9.96 0.43
N ARG A 57 9.92 11.11 0.57
CA ARG A 57 9.56 12.31 -0.19
C ARG A 57 10.38 12.42 -1.48
N PRO A 58 9.83 13.02 -2.53
CA PRO A 58 10.60 13.41 -3.70
C PRO A 58 11.82 14.27 -3.32
N GLY A 59 12.95 14.03 -3.99
CA GLY A 59 14.24 14.65 -3.68
C GLY A 59 15.06 13.90 -2.63
N ASP A 60 14.53 12.84 -2.01
CA ASP A 60 15.34 11.95 -1.19
C ASP A 60 16.15 11.01 -2.09
N VAL A 61 17.44 11.29 -2.24
CA VAL A 61 18.33 10.56 -3.15
C VAL A 61 18.34 9.05 -2.88
N VAL A 62 18.24 8.63 -1.61
CA VAL A 62 18.26 7.20 -1.28
C VAL A 62 16.94 6.54 -1.71
N ALA A 63 15.80 7.18 -1.41
CA ALA A 63 14.50 6.66 -1.81
C ALA A 63 14.39 6.58 -3.35
N GLU A 64 14.84 7.61 -4.06
CA GLU A 64 14.81 7.65 -5.53
C GLU A 64 15.75 6.62 -6.15
N THR A 65 16.96 6.45 -5.61
CA THR A 65 17.91 5.42 -6.09
C THR A 65 17.35 4.02 -5.93
N VAL A 66 16.82 3.71 -4.75
CA VAL A 66 16.20 2.40 -4.47
C VAL A 66 14.95 2.18 -5.34
N ALA A 67 14.14 3.22 -5.54
CA ALA A 67 12.99 3.14 -6.42
C ALA A 67 13.40 2.85 -7.86
N THR A 68 14.41 3.54 -8.39
CA THR A 68 14.93 3.30 -9.74
C THR A 68 15.39 1.85 -9.89
N GLU A 69 16.23 1.36 -8.97
CA GLU A 69 16.69 -0.02 -9.02
C GLU A 69 15.53 -1.04 -9.04
N TYR A 70 14.52 -0.83 -8.19
CA TYR A 70 13.40 -1.76 -8.11
C TYR A 70 12.42 -1.66 -9.28
N LEU A 71 12.27 -0.49 -9.88
CA LEU A 71 11.20 -0.22 -10.85
C LEU A 71 11.66 -0.29 -12.31
N GLU A 72 12.97 -0.19 -12.59
CA GLU A 72 13.54 -0.32 -13.94
C GLU A 72 13.01 -1.54 -14.71
N PRO A 73 12.94 -2.77 -14.15
CA PRO A 73 12.40 -3.92 -14.89
C PRO A 73 10.93 -3.79 -15.28
N PHE A 74 10.14 -3.00 -14.57
CA PHE A 74 8.74 -2.73 -14.93
C PHE A 74 8.63 -1.72 -16.06
N GLN A 75 9.53 -0.72 -16.08
CA GLN A 75 9.63 0.24 -17.17
C GLN A 75 10.06 -0.46 -18.47
N ASP A 76 11.12 -1.28 -18.42
CA ASP A 76 11.62 -2.05 -19.55
C ASP A 76 10.58 -3.01 -20.12
N ALA A 77 9.76 -3.61 -19.26
CA ALA A 77 8.68 -4.49 -19.67
C ALA A 77 7.45 -3.75 -20.23
N GLY A 78 7.38 -2.41 -20.09
CA GLY A 78 6.24 -1.62 -20.53
C GLY A 78 5.00 -1.80 -19.65
N VAL A 79 5.17 -1.97 -18.35
CA VAL A 79 4.06 -2.02 -17.40
C VAL A 79 3.28 -0.71 -17.42
N ASP A 80 1.97 -0.76 -17.60
CA ASP A 80 1.08 0.41 -17.59
C ASP A 80 0.27 0.57 -16.30
N THR A 81 0.29 -0.44 -15.45
CA THR A 81 -0.43 -0.46 -14.17
C THR A 81 0.44 -1.13 -13.11
N LEU A 82 0.73 -0.43 -12.01
CA LEU A 82 1.56 -0.93 -10.91
C LEU A 82 0.77 -1.02 -9.61
N VAL A 83 0.69 -2.21 -9.02
CA VAL A 83 0.02 -2.47 -7.74
C VAL A 83 0.99 -2.24 -6.59
N LEU A 84 0.62 -1.36 -5.66
CA LEU A 84 1.34 -1.10 -4.42
C LEU A 84 0.90 -2.11 -3.36
N GLY A 85 1.48 -3.30 -3.36
CA GLY A 85 1.08 -4.47 -2.57
C GLY A 85 1.56 -4.47 -1.11
N CYS A 86 1.83 -3.31 -0.53
CA CYS A 86 2.21 -3.14 0.87
C CYS A 86 1.59 -1.85 1.42
N THR A 87 1.22 -1.84 2.69
CA THR A 87 0.61 -0.68 3.36
C THR A 87 1.52 0.55 3.44
N HIS A 88 2.84 0.36 3.42
CA HIS A 88 3.83 1.43 3.45
C HIS A 88 4.00 2.14 2.09
N TYR A 89 3.84 1.41 1.00
CA TYR A 89 4.17 1.90 -0.33
C TYR A 89 3.33 3.09 -0.82
N PRO A 90 2.07 3.29 -0.38
CA PRO A 90 1.33 4.51 -0.68
C PRO A 90 2.01 5.82 -0.23
N LEU A 91 2.88 5.79 0.79
CA LEU A 91 3.67 6.95 1.19
C LEU A 91 4.78 7.28 0.18
N LEU A 92 5.22 6.32 -0.62
CA LEU A 92 6.18 6.48 -1.71
C LEU A 92 5.52 6.79 -3.06
N THR A 93 4.21 7.04 -3.11
CA THR A 93 3.46 7.21 -4.37
C THR A 93 4.09 8.25 -5.30
N GLU A 94 4.55 9.38 -4.78
CA GLU A 94 5.19 10.42 -5.60
C GLU A 94 6.56 9.96 -6.14
N VAL A 95 7.38 9.33 -5.30
CA VAL A 95 8.69 8.79 -5.71
C VAL A 95 8.52 7.69 -6.77
N ILE A 96 7.62 6.75 -6.51
CA ILE A 96 7.30 5.66 -7.45
C ILE A 96 6.71 6.22 -8.75
N GLY A 97 5.78 7.16 -8.65
CA GLY A 97 5.13 7.79 -9.80
C GLY A 97 6.11 8.56 -10.67
N ASN A 98 7.04 9.32 -10.07
CA ASN A 98 8.09 10.03 -10.78
C ASN A 98 9.03 9.05 -11.51
N CYS A 99 9.37 7.94 -10.86
CA CYS A 99 10.20 6.90 -11.46
C CYS A 99 9.47 6.21 -12.63
N MET A 100 8.24 5.75 -12.42
CA MET A 100 7.48 5.01 -13.45
C MET A 100 6.99 5.89 -14.60
N GLY A 101 6.84 7.19 -14.37
CA GLY A 101 6.36 8.15 -15.36
C GLY A 101 4.82 8.22 -15.45
N PRO A 102 4.31 9.25 -16.18
CA PRO A 102 2.89 9.62 -16.17
C PRO A 102 1.98 8.62 -16.90
N GLY A 103 2.56 7.70 -17.68
CA GLY A 103 1.82 6.67 -18.41
C GLY A 103 1.38 5.48 -17.54
N VAL A 104 1.86 5.38 -16.30
CA VAL A 104 1.64 4.24 -15.42
C VAL A 104 0.60 4.58 -14.35
N THR A 105 -0.43 3.76 -14.25
CA THR A 105 -1.45 3.87 -13.19
C THR A 105 -0.98 3.16 -11.93
N LEU A 106 -0.85 3.90 -10.82
CA LEU A 106 -0.54 3.32 -9.51
C LEU A 106 -1.83 2.88 -8.81
N VAL A 107 -1.90 1.63 -8.38
CA VAL A 107 -3.05 1.06 -7.67
C VAL A 107 -2.73 0.94 -6.19
N ASN A 108 -3.28 1.85 -5.38
CA ASN A 108 -3.23 1.78 -3.92
C ASN A 108 -4.27 0.77 -3.42
N VAL A 109 -3.80 -0.38 -2.93
CA VAL A 109 -4.70 -1.47 -2.49
C VAL A 109 -5.50 -1.10 -1.24
N GLY A 110 -4.95 -0.28 -0.34
CA GLY A 110 -5.65 0.20 0.85
C GLY A 110 -6.87 1.07 0.48
N GLU A 111 -6.67 2.02 -0.43
CA GLU A 111 -7.75 2.86 -0.95
C GLU A 111 -8.85 2.03 -1.63
N LYS A 112 -8.45 1.09 -2.50
CA LYS A 112 -9.43 0.22 -3.18
C LYS A 112 -10.16 -0.70 -2.21
N CYS A 113 -9.49 -1.17 -1.16
CA CYS A 113 -10.12 -1.93 -0.08
C CYS A 113 -11.15 -1.07 0.67
N ALA A 114 -10.80 0.16 1.05
CA ALA A 114 -11.72 1.07 1.74
C ALA A 114 -12.98 1.38 0.90
N CYS A 115 -12.82 1.65 -0.40
CA CYS A 115 -13.95 1.82 -1.31
C CYS A 115 -14.85 0.56 -1.32
N ARG A 116 -14.25 -0.63 -1.41
CA ARG A 116 -15.01 -1.88 -1.43
C ARG A 116 -15.75 -2.16 -0.13
N VAL A 117 -15.14 -1.83 1.01
CA VAL A 117 -15.79 -1.91 2.33
C VAL A 117 -16.99 -0.97 2.38
N ALA A 118 -16.83 0.28 1.95
CA ALA A 118 -17.92 1.26 1.92
C ALA A 118 -19.10 0.80 1.04
N GLU A 119 -18.83 0.29 -0.16
CA GLU A 119 -19.85 -0.29 -1.04
C GLU A 119 -20.61 -1.44 -0.36
N ARG A 120 -19.86 -2.35 0.28
CA ARG A 120 -20.45 -3.51 0.95
C ARG A 120 -21.32 -3.12 2.14
N LEU A 121 -20.84 -2.20 2.97
CA LEU A 121 -21.60 -1.69 4.11
C LEU A 121 -22.86 -0.94 3.66
N GLY A 122 -22.75 -0.14 2.58
CA GLY A 122 -23.90 0.53 1.98
C GLY A 122 -24.96 -0.45 1.48
N GLY A 123 -24.55 -1.51 0.79
CA GLY A 123 -25.45 -2.56 0.33
C GLY A 123 -26.13 -3.36 1.46
N MET A 124 -25.54 -3.35 2.67
CA MET A 124 -26.08 -3.99 3.88
C MET A 124 -26.86 -3.03 4.79
N ALA A 125 -27.01 -1.77 4.39
CA ALA A 125 -27.55 -0.68 5.24
C ALA A 125 -26.83 -0.56 6.61
N ALA A 126 -25.52 -0.83 6.63
CA ALA A 126 -24.69 -0.87 7.83
C ALA A 126 -23.69 0.32 7.91
N LEU A 127 -23.89 1.35 7.08
CA LEU A 127 -23.13 2.60 7.21
C LEU A 127 -23.57 3.35 8.47
N ALA A 128 -22.64 4.05 9.08
CA ALA A 128 -22.95 4.94 10.20
C ALA A 128 -23.86 6.08 9.73
N GLU A 129 -24.68 6.60 10.63
CA GLU A 129 -25.51 7.78 10.39
C GLU A 129 -24.66 8.97 9.96
N PRO A 130 -25.13 9.80 9.01
CA PRO A 130 -24.42 11.00 8.58
C PRO A 130 -24.08 11.91 9.76
N GLY A 131 -22.81 12.34 9.82
CA GLY A 131 -22.32 13.22 10.88
C GLY A 131 -21.89 12.51 12.18
N ARG A 132 -22.12 11.21 12.33
CA ARG A 132 -21.59 10.45 13.46
C ARG A 132 -20.07 10.34 13.34
N ARG A 133 -19.36 10.80 14.38
CA ARG A 133 -17.92 10.61 14.52
C ARG A 133 -17.67 9.32 15.30
N GLY A 134 -16.77 8.48 14.76
CA GLY A 134 -16.25 7.33 15.48
C GLY A 134 -15.17 7.75 16.49
N GLU A 135 -14.92 6.88 17.46
CA GLU A 135 -13.75 6.96 18.34
C GLU A 135 -12.72 5.96 17.84
N SER A 136 -11.45 6.37 17.83
CA SER A 136 -10.33 5.47 17.55
C SER A 136 -9.57 5.20 18.83
N ARG A 137 -9.18 3.94 19.05
CA ARG A 137 -8.33 3.52 20.15
C ARG A 137 -7.25 2.61 19.59
N TYR A 138 -6.02 2.87 19.94
CA TYR A 138 -4.88 2.14 19.42
C TYR A 138 -4.23 1.34 20.54
N TYR A 139 -3.94 0.08 20.28
CA TYR A 139 -3.28 -0.82 21.20
C TYR A 139 -1.99 -1.34 20.56
N VAL A 140 -0.90 -1.29 21.29
CA VAL A 140 0.42 -1.68 20.82
C VAL A 140 1.10 -2.57 21.84
N SER A 141 1.80 -3.60 21.37
CA SER A 141 2.56 -4.52 22.23
C SER A 141 3.99 -4.07 22.50
N ASP A 142 4.46 -3.05 21.77
CA ASP A 142 5.81 -2.52 21.86
C ASP A 142 5.78 -1.02 22.21
N SER A 143 6.76 -0.24 21.79
CA SER A 143 6.92 1.17 22.11
C SER A 143 5.71 2.02 21.66
N VAL A 144 5.06 2.70 22.61
CA VAL A 144 4.00 3.68 22.33
C VAL A 144 4.54 4.85 21.52
N GLU A 145 5.76 5.30 21.79
CA GLU A 145 6.38 6.44 21.13
C GLU A 145 6.64 6.14 19.64
N ASP A 146 7.25 4.99 19.34
CA ASP A 146 7.53 4.59 17.97
C ASP A 146 6.26 4.36 17.16
N PHE A 147 5.26 3.69 17.76
CA PHE A 147 3.97 3.52 17.14
C PHE A 147 3.30 4.87 16.84
N SER A 148 3.25 5.78 17.81
CA SER A 148 2.60 7.09 17.66
C SER A 148 3.28 7.91 16.56
N ARG A 149 4.61 7.89 16.49
CA ARG A 149 5.38 8.56 15.44
C ARG A 149 5.02 8.02 14.04
N LEU A 150 5.00 6.71 13.88
CA LEU A 150 4.64 6.09 12.60
C LEU A 150 3.16 6.29 12.26
N ALA A 151 2.26 6.08 13.20
CA ALA A 151 0.83 6.25 13.02
C ALA A 151 0.48 7.69 12.60
N SER A 152 1.15 8.68 13.19
CA SER A 152 0.97 10.09 12.80
C SER A 152 1.36 10.37 11.34
N ILE A 153 2.38 9.70 10.82
CA ILE A 153 2.76 9.78 9.41
C ILE A 153 1.64 9.21 8.52
N PHE A 154 1.14 8.02 8.85
CA PHE A 154 0.12 7.34 8.05
C PHE A 154 -1.25 8.02 8.11
N LEU A 155 -1.66 8.45 9.31
CA LEU A 155 -2.98 9.02 9.57
C LEU A 155 -3.02 10.54 9.37
N ARG A 156 -1.85 11.18 9.24
CA ARG A 156 -1.70 12.64 9.14
C ARG A 156 -2.34 13.40 10.31
N GLN A 157 -2.33 12.78 11.49
CA GLN A 157 -2.85 13.36 12.74
C GLN A 157 -2.04 12.81 13.92
N ASP A 158 -1.96 13.57 15.00
CA ASP A 158 -1.36 13.08 16.25
C ASP A 158 -2.32 12.11 16.93
N VAL A 159 -1.83 10.92 17.27
CA VAL A 159 -2.60 9.87 17.94
C VAL A 159 -2.00 9.45 19.28
N ALA A 160 -0.97 10.15 19.76
CA ALA A 160 -0.23 9.74 20.96
C ALA A 160 -1.11 9.56 22.20
N ALA A 161 -2.13 10.42 22.38
CA ALA A 161 -3.05 10.36 23.51
C ALA A 161 -4.04 9.18 23.47
N GLU A 162 -4.18 8.53 22.29
CA GLU A 162 -5.15 7.46 22.04
C GLU A 162 -4.49 6.07 22.03
N VAL A 163 -3.16 6.00 22.25
CA VAL A 163 -2.37 4.76 22.20
C VAL A 163 -2.18 4.19 23.58
N THR A 164 -2.47 2.92 23.75
CA THR A 164 -2.27 2.16 24.99
C THR A 164 -1.36 0.97 24.74
N GLN A 165 -0.30 0.85 25.56
CA GLN A 165 0.51 -0.36 25.53
C GLN A 165 -0.20 -1.52 26.21
N VAL A 166 -0.16 -2.69 25.59
CA VAL A 166 -0.75 -3.93 26.10
C VAL A 166 0.30 -5.03 26.17
N ASP A 167 0.25 -5.82 27.20
CA ASP A 167 1.09 -7.02 27.36
C ASP A 167 0.34 -8.21 26.75
N ILE A 168 0.74 -8.59 25.55
CA ILE A 168 0.11 -9.71 24.81
C ILE A 168 0.32 -11.08 25.47
N TRP A 169 1.27 -11.19 26.41
CA TRP A 169 1.53 -12.43 27.13
C TRP A 169 0.55 -12.69 28.30
N ARG A 170 -0.33 -11.72 28.57
CA ARG A 170 -1.38 -11.83 29.59
C ARG A 170 -2.70 -12.38 29.05
N TYR A 171 -2.77 -12.61 27.74
CA TYR A 171 -3.91 -13.16 27.04
C TYR A 171 -3.53 -14.45 26.32
#